data_69c3ff9296a80d6d38b6582463324c6d
#
_entry.id   69c3ff9296a80d6d38b6582463324c6d
#
_cell.length_a   1.000
_cell.length_b   1.000
_cell.length_c   1.000
_cell.angle_alpha   90.00
_cell.angle_beta   90.00
_cell.angle_gamma   90.00
#
_symmetry.space_group_name_H-M   'P 1'
#
loop_
_entity.id
_entity.type
_entity.pdbx_description
1 polymer ?
#
loop_
_entity_poly.entity_id
_entity_poly.type
_entity_poly.pdbx_seq_one_letter_code
_entity_poly.pdbx_strand_id
1 'polypeptide(L)'
;VRANLDKDKAEEDAQEYTDQYAALTEKLQQIRQSKTDLLKNANLPLEGLSIENGELTYKGFKWDGMSGSERMIVATSIVRKLNPKCGFVLMDKLEQMDLKTLKAFGDWLEAENLQAIATRVSTGEECSIVIEDGYVKGQTILPADQPAVDSAGEFASQLTQPTWTF
;
A
#
# COMPACT_ATOMS: atom_id res chain seq x y z
N VAL A 1 48.52 -13.34 -48.13
CA VAL A 1 48.30 -14.43 -47.18
C VAL A 1 47.91 -13.84 -45.80
N ARG A 2 48.72 -12.92 -45.18
CA ARG A 2 48.39 -12.32 -43.86
C ARG A 2 47.08 -11.53 -43.87
N ALA A 3 46.83 -10.69 -44.84
CA ALA A 3 45.63 -9.88 -44.94
C ALA A 3 44.35 -10.73 -45.08
N ASN A 4 44.41 -11.89 -45.68
CA ASN A 4 43.27 -12.82 -45.75
C ASN A 4 43.02 -13.50 -44.41
N LEU A 5 44.08 -13.90 -43.68
CA LEU A 5 43.93 -14.49 -42.34
C LEU A 5 43.35 -13.49 -41.33
N ASP A 6 43.79 -12.19 -41.44
CA ASP A 6 43.26 -11.14 -40.57
C ASP A 6 41.77 -10.86 -40.89
N LYS A 7 41.40 -10.94 -42.19
CA LYS A 7 40.00 -10.80 -42.61
C LYS A 7 39.15 -11.97 -42.10
N ASP A 8 39.60 -13.21 -42.34
CA ASP A 8 38.86 -14.39 -41.93
C ASP A 8 38.61 -14.39 -40.39
N LYS A 9 39.65 -13.99 -39.62
CA LYS A 9 39.51 -13.87 -38.17
C LYS A 9 38.55 -12.78 -37.77
N ALA A 10 38.57 -11.62 -38.46
CA ALA A 10 37.62 -10.53 -38.17
C ALA A 10 36.17 -10.93 -38.52
N GLU A 11 35.96 -11.73 -39.56
CA GLU A 11 34.64 -12.29 -39.92
C GLU A 11 34.15 -13.29 -38.86
N GLU A 12 35.06 -14.15 -38.37
CA GLU A 12 34.77 -15.14 -37.33
C GLU A 12 34.39 -14.42 -35.99
N ASP A 13 35.20 -13.44 -35.56
CA ASP A 13 34.92 -12.61 -34.39
C ASP A 13 33.57 -11.86 -34.52
N ALA A 14 33.28 -11.31 -35.72
CA ALA A 14 32.02 -10.60 -35.97
C ALA A 14 30.81 -11.55 -35.91
N GLN A 15 30.95 -12.77 -36.41
CA GLN A 15 29.90 -13.77 -36.32
C GLN A 15 29.65 -14.20 -34.87
N GLU A 16 30.73 -14.45 -34.10
CA GLU A 16 30.62 -14.78 -32.67
C GLU A 16 29.90 -13.68 -31.89
N TYR A 17 30.23 -12.40 -32.09
CA TYR A 17 29.54 -11.28 -31.44
C TYR A 17 28.08 -11.18 -31.88
N THR A 18 27.76 -11.46 -33.14
CA THR A 18 26.39 -11.47 -33.66
C THR A 18 25.57 -12.55 -32.97
N ASP A 19 26.12 -13.74 -32.82
CA ASP A 19 25.45 -14.87 -32.16
C ASP A 19 25.25 -14.59 -30.66
N GLN A 20 26.26 -14.01 -29.97
CA GLN A 20 26.17 -13.59 -28.57
C GLN A 20 25.09 -12.51 -28.40
N TYR A 21 25.04 -11.51 -29.29
CA TYR A 21 24.02 -10.47 -29.25
C TYR A 21 22.61 -11.04 -29.43
N ALA A 22 22.42 -11.94 -30.39
CA ALA A 22 21.14 -12.59 -30.62
C ALA A 22 20.69 -13.39 -29.39
N ALA A 23 21.59 -14.18 -28.80
CA ALA A 23 21.30 -14.98 -27.60
C ALA A 23 20.97 -14.11 -26.38
N LEU A 24 21.67 -12.99 -26.18
CA LEU A 24 21.38 -12.04 -25.10
C LEU A 24 20.07 -11.32 -25.32
N THR A 25 19.74 -10.95 -26.55
CA THR A 25 18.48 -10.30 -26.90
C THR A 25 17.29 -11.24 -26.63
N GLU A 26 17.43 -12.52 -27.00
CA GLU A 26 16.41 -13.52 -26.71
C GLU A 26 16.21 -13.72 -25.19
N LYS A 27 17.30 -13.81 -24.42
CA LYS A 27 17.21 -13.89 -22.96
C LYS A 27 16.53 -12.68 -22.34
N LEU A 28 16.81 -11.48 -22.83
CA LEU A 28 16.14 -10.25 -22.38
C LEU A 28 14.63 -10.31 -22.66
N GLN A 29 14.23 -10.79 -23.84
CA GLN A 29 12.81 -10.95 -24.16
C GLN A 29 12.14 -12.00 -23.26
N GLN A 30 12.78 -13.13 -23.02
CA GLN A 30 12.26 -14.17 -22.12
C GLN A 30 12.10 -13.66 -20.69
N ILE A 31 13.06 -12.89 -20.18
CA ILE A 31 12.98 -12.28 -18.83
C ILE A 31 11.83 -11.28 -18.76
N ARG A 32 11.67 -10.43 -19.78
CA ARG A 32 10.56 -9.45 -19.85
C ARG A 32 9.21 -10.16 -19.90
N GLN A 33 9.09 -11.23 -20.69
CA GLN A 33 7.87 -12.00 -20.77
C GLN A 33 7.56 -12.68 -19.44
N SER A 34 8.54 -13.37 -18.85
CA SER A 34 8.38 -14.02 -17.55
C SER A 34 7.95 -13.02 -16.46
N LYS A 35 8.56 -11.82 -16.45
CA LYS A 35 8.16 -10.74 -15.53
C LYS A 35 6.69 -10.36 -15.74
N THR A 36 6.28 -10.17 -16.97
CA THR A 36 4.89 -9.81 -17.30
C THR A 36 3.91 -10.91 -16.90
N ASP A 37 4.27 -12.16 -17.14
CA ASP A 37 3.42 -13.31 -16.80
C ASP A 37 3.31 -13.50 -15.28
N LEU A 38 4.40 -13.32 -14.54
CA LEU A 38 4.36 -13.32 -13.08
C LEU A 38 3.45 -12.22 -12.52
N LEU A 39 3.50 -11.03 -13.11
CA LEU A 39 2.66 -9.90 -12.67
C LEU A 39 1.19 -10.10 -13.02
N LYS A 40 0.88 -10.64 -14.21
CA LYS A 40 -0.51 -10.95 -14.62
C LYS A 40 -1.14 -12.04 -13.77
N ASN A 41 -0.34 -13.02 -13.35
CA ASN A 41 -0.79 -14.15 -12.52
C ASN A 41 -0.68 -13.85 -11.02
N ALA A 42 -0.14 -12.69 -10.62
CA ALA A 42 -0.06 -12.29 -9.23
C ALA A 42 -1.47 -12.05 -8.69
N ASN A 43 -1.80 -12.74 -7.60
CA ASN A 43 -3.01 -12.46 -6.84
C ASN A 43 -2.83 -11.14 -6.09
N LEU A 44 -3.14 -10.04 -6.78
CA LEU A 44 -3.07 -8.69 -6.21
C LEU A 44 -4.17 -8.50 -5.17
N PRO A 45 -3.91 -7.69 -4.12
CA PRO A 45 -4.81 -7.58 -2.97
C PRO A 45 -6.09 -6.79 -3.23
N LEU A 46 -6.21 -6.14 -4.37
CA LEU A 46 -7.33 -5.28 -4.70
C LEU A 46 -7.70 -5.42 -6.17
N GLU A 47 -8.98 -5.53 -6.45
CA GLU A 47 -9.49 -5.55 -7.82
C GLU A 47 -9.18 -4.22 -8.54
N GLY A 48 -8.70 -4.30 -9.77
CA GLY A 48 -8.26 -3.14 -10.55
C GLY A 48 -6.84 -2.65 -10.22
N LEU A 49 -6.14 -3.29 -9.29
CA LEU A 49 -4.71 -3.06 -9.07
C LEU A 49 -3.91 -3.83 -10.12
N SER A 50 -2.91 -3.19 -10.70
CA SER A 50 -2.05 -3.78 -11.73
C SER A 50 -0.64 -3.19 -11.64
N ILE A 51 0.28 -3.80 -12.37
CA ILE A 51 1.63 -3.26 -12.55
C ILE A 51 1.89 -3.15 -14.05
N GLU A 52 1.98 -1.93 -14.55
CA GLU A 52 2.23 -1.62 -15.95
C GLU A 52 3.56 -0.89 -16.10
N ASN A 53 4.40 -1.37 -17.02
CA ASN A 53 5.74 -0.81 -17.25
C ASN A 53 6.62 -0.67 -15.98
N GLY A 54 6.38 -1.51 -14.97
CA GLY A 54 7.10 -1.47 -13.69
C GLY A 54 6.55 -0.47 -12.68
N GLU A 55 5.46 0.20 -12.99
CA GLU A 55 4.76 1.14 -12.11
C GLU A 55 3.43 0.56 -11.63
N LEU A 56 3.09 0.85 -10.38
CA LEU A 56 1.81 0.46 -9.79
C LEU A 56 0.70 1.30 -10.39
N THR A 57 -0.34 0.63 -10.90
CA THR A 57 -1.54 1.27 -11.44
C THR A 57 -2.78 0.75 -10.71
N TYR A 58 -3.75 1.61 -10.50
CA TYR A 58 -5.06 1.27 -9.95
C TYR A 58 -6.15 1.88 -10.83
N LYS A 59 -7.05 1.04 -11.33
CA LYS A 59 -8.11 1.45 -12.28
C LYS A 59 -7.56 2.21 -13.50
N GLY A 60 -6.34 1.86 -13.95
CA GLY A 60 -5.65 2.50 -15.07
C GLY A 60 -4.89 3.78 -14.74
N PHE A 61 -4.93 4.27 -13.50
CA PHE A 61 -4.18 5.44 -13.06
C PHE A 61 -2.88 5.02 -12.37
N LYS A 62 -1.78 5.69 -12.69
CA LYS A 62 -0.51 5.54 -11.98
C LYS A 62 -0.61 6.13 -10.58
N TRP A 63 0.29 5.72 -9.68
CA TRP A 63 0.32 6.18 -8.30
C TRP A 63 0.18 7.70 -8.14
N ASP A 64 0.89 8.47 -8.94
CA ASP A 64 0.86 9.95 -8.88
C ASP A 64 -0.46 10.55 -9.36
N GLY A 65 -1.19 9.84 -10.21
CA GLY A 65 -2.49 10.24 -10.72
C GLY A 65 -3.68 9.80 -9.86
N MET A 66 -3.44 8.98 -8.82
CA MET A 66 -4.49 8.55 -7.90
C MET A 66 -4.87 9.66 -6.93
N SER A 67 -6.14 9.71 -6.53
CA SER A 67 -6.61 10.55 -5.43
C SER A 67 -5.99 10.12 -4.08
N GLY A 68 -6.02 11.00 -3.08
CA GLY A 68 -5.53 10.68 -1.74
C GLY A 68 -6.24 9.47 -1.13
N SER A 69 -7.55 9.36 -1.30
CA SER A 69 -8.36 8.23 -0.84
C SER A 69 -8.01 6.92 -1.56
N GLU A 70 -7.81 6.95 -2.87
CA GLU A 70 -7.40 5.76 -3.62
C GLU A 70 -6.02 5.25 -3.21
N ARG A 71 -5.07 6.16 -3.01
CA ARG A 71 -3.73 5.79 -2.48
C ARG A 71 -3.82 5.12 -1.11
N MET A 72 -4.69 5.61 -0.23
CA MET A 72 -4.92 5.01 1.09
C MET A 72 -5.47 3.59 0.99
N ILE A 73 -6.50 3.38 0.16
CA ILE A 73 -7.10 2.06 -0.07
C ILE A 73 -6.05 1.09 -0.64
N VAL A 74 -5.32 1.51 -1.67
CA VAL A 74 -4.26 0.70 -2.29
C VAL A 74 -3.16 0.37 -1.28
N ALA A 75 -2.65 1.35 -0.54
CA ALA A 75 -1.61 1.14 0.46
C ALA A 75 -2.07 0.17 1.55
N THR A 76 -3.28 0.34 2.08
CA THR A 76 -3.84 -0.53 3.12
C THR A 76 -4.00 -1.97 2.63
N SER A 77 -4.50 -2.17 1.40
CA SER A 77 -4.66 -3.49 0.81
C SER A 77 -3.32 -4.21 0.62
N ILE A 78 -2.27 -3.48 0.20
CA ILE A 78 -0.92 -4.03 0.08
C ILE A 78 -0.35 -4.40 1.45
N VAL A 79 -0.45 -3.51 2.44
CA VAL A 79 0.02 -3.76 3.82
C VAL A 79 -0.67 -4.99 4.40
N ARG A 80 -1.97 -5.11 4.21
CA ARG A 80 -2.75 -6.28 4.64
C ARG A 80 -2.24 -7.57 4.01
N LYS A 81 -1.95 -7.55 2.70
CA LYS A 81 -1.44 -8.71 1.97
C LYS A 81 -0.03 -9.12 2.42
N LEU A 82 0.81 -8.13 2.72
CA LEU A 82 2.18 -8.38 3.20
C LEU A 82 2.20 -8.89 4.64
N ASN A 83 1.23 -8.46 5.47
CA ASN A 83 1.17 -8.79 6.89
C ASN A 83 -0.17 -9.45 7.25
N PRO A 84 -0.46 -10.66 6.75
CA PRO A 84 -1.77 -11.30 6.92
C PRO A 84 -2.11 -11.64 8.37
N LYS A 85 -1.11 -11.70 9.25
CA LYS A 85 -1.30 -11.97 10.69
C LYS A 85 -1.55 -10.69 11.51
N CYS A 86 -1.32 -9.52 10.94
CA CYS A 86 -1.59 -8.25 11.60
C CYS A 86 -3.07 -7.92 11.46
N GLY A 87 -3.79 -7.86 12.56
CA GLY A 87 -5.24 -7.59 12.58
C GLY A 87 -5.60 -6.11 12.60
N PHE A 88 -4.63 -5.19 12.52
CA PHE A 88 -4.89 -3.75 12.57
C PHE A 88 -3.98 -2.94 11.64
N VAL A 89 -4.42 -1.75 11.30
CA VAL A 89 -3.66 -0.73 10.57
C VAL A 89 -3.75 0.62 11.27
N LEU A 90 -2.66 1.38 11.18
CA LEU A 90 -2.61 2.77 11.63
C LEU A 90 -2.66 3.68 10.41
N MET A 91 -3.52 4.67 10.45
CA MET A 91 -3.70 5.61 9.33
C MET A 91 -3.76 7.04 9.84
N ASP A 92 -3.29 7.95 9.02
CA ASP A 92 -3.32 9.38 9.32
C ASP A 92 -4.02 10.14 8.18
N LYS A 93 -4.62 11.26 8.50
CA LYS A 93 -5.23 12.19 7.53
C LYS A 93 -6.41 11.60 6.75
N LEU A 94 -7.33 10.93 7.45
CA LEU A 94 -8.55 10.42 6.82
C LEU A 94 -9.52 11.52 6.37
N GLU A 95 -9.25 12.79 6.67
CA GLU A 95 -9.96 13.94 6.09
C GLU A 95 -9.84 14.06 4.57
N GLN A 96 -8.89 13.34 3.95
CA GLN A 96 -8.78 13.23 2.49
C GLN A 96 -9.92 12.40 1.87
N MET A 97 -10.67 11.67 2.69
CA MET A 97 -11.84 10.93 2.27
C MET A 97 -13.11 11.70 2.63
N ASP A 98 -14.04 11.81 1.69
CA ASP A 98 -15.39 12.24 1.99
C ASP A 98 -16.13 11.16 2.83
N LEU A 99 -17.24 11.51 3.45
CA LEU A 99 -17.99 10.61 4.34
C LEU A 99 -18.48 9.35 3.62
N LYS A 100 -18.83 9.45 2.34
CA LYS A 100 -19.28 8.31 1.54
C LYS A 100 -18.14 7.33 1.28
N THR A 101 -16.98 7.85 0.89
CA THR A 101 -15.77 7.05 0.66
C THR A 101 -15.25 6.46 1.97
N LEU A 102 -15.30 7.23 3.06
CA LEU A 102 -14.92 6.76 4.39
C LEU A 102 -15.79 5.58 4.84
N LYS A 103 -17.10 5.67 4.63
CA LYS A 103 -18.02 4.57 4.94
C LYS A 103 -17.72 3.31 4.11
N ALA A 104 -17.58 3.46 2.80
CA ALA A 104 -17.25 2.34 1.91
C ALA A 104 -15.90 1.70 2.27
N PHE A 105 -14.94 2.50 2.73
CA PHE A 105 -13.66 2.03 3.20
C PHE A 105 -13.79 1.28 4.54
N GLY A 106 -14.63 1.77 5.46
CA GLY A 106 -14.97 1.06 6.70
C GLY A 106 -15.61 -0.30 6.43
N ASP A 107 -16.62 -0.35 5.56
CA ASP A 107 -17.28 -1.60 5.16
C ASP A 107 -16.29 -2.61 4.57
N TRP A 108 -15.30 -2.13 3.78
CA TRP A 108 -14.24 -2.96 3.25
C TRP A 108 -13.28 -3.47 4.35
N LEU A 109 -12.90 -2.62 5.31
CA LEU A 109 -12.06 -3.04 6.46
C LEU A 109 -12.75 -4.12 7.30
N GLU A 110 -14.06 -3.98 7.54
CA GLU A 110 -14.86 -5.00 8.24
C GLU A 110 -14.89 -6.33 7.49
N ALA A 111 -15.09 -6.29 6.17
CA ALA A 111 -15.09 -7.49 5.33
C ALA A 111 -13.74 -8.22 5.36
N GLU A 112 -12.62 -7.47 5.46
CA GLU A 112 -11.26 -8.00 5.61
C GLU A 112 -10.91 -8.40 7.06
N ASN A 113 -11.84 -8.20 8.02
CA ASN A 113 -11.63 -8.39 9.46
C ASN A 113 -10.36 -7.65 9.95
N LEU A 114 -10.27 -6.37 9.58
CA LEU A 114 -9.13 -5.50 9.84
C LEU A 114 -9.56 -4.30 10.69
N GLN A 115 -8.98 -4.17 11.87
CA GLN A 115 -9.18 -2.99 12.72
C GLN A 115 -8.36 -1.81 12.19
N ALA A 116 -8.93 -0.61 12.19
CA ALA A 116 -8.22 0.62 11.85
C ALA A 116 -8.18 1.56 13.05
N ILE A 117 -7.01 2.11 13.32
CA ILE A 117 -6.82 3.25 14.22
C ILE A 117 -6.38 4.41 13.34
N ALA A 118 -7.21 5.44 13.26
CA ALA A 118 -7.02 6.50 12.29
C ALA A 118 -7.22 7.87 12.91
N THR A 119 -6.45 8.85 12.42
CA THR A 119 -6.66 10.26 12.76
C THR A 119 -7.41 10.96 11.63
N ARG A 120 -8.24 11.92 12.01
CA ARG A 120 -9.02 12.73 11.08
C ARG A 120 -9.33 14.08 11.71
N VAL A 121 -9.30 15.14 10.92
CA VAL A 121 -9.95 16.40 11.30
C VAL A 121 -11.46 16.20 11.12
N SER A 122 -12.18 16.13 12.25
CA SER A 122 -13.62 15.89 12.27
C SER A 122 -14.39 17.19 12.19
N THR A 123 -15.50 17.17 11.45
CA THR A 123 -16.48 18.26 11.39
C THR A 123 -17.85 17.82 11.91
N GLY A 124 -17.97 16.58 12.40
CA GLY A 124 -19.20 15.95 12.85
C GLY A 124 -18.99 14.96 13.98
N GLU A 125 -19.88 13.99 14.08
CA GLU A 125 -19.89 12.93 15.13
C GLU A 125 -19.25 11.61 14.66
N GLU A 126 -18.51 11.63 13.58
CA GLU A 126 -17.93 10.42 12.96
C GLU A 126 -16.71 9.86 13.69
N CYS A 127 -16.18 10.54 14.71
CA CYS A 127 -15.02 10.09 15.46
C CYS A 127 -15.42 9.46 16.80
N SER A 128 -14.86 8.31 17.11
CA SER A 128 -15.07 7.63 18.41
C SER A 128 -14.43 8.40 19.57
N ILE A 129 -13.33 9.09 19.32
CA ILE A 129 -12.60 9.91 20.28
C ILE A 129 -12.37 11.29 19.65
N VAL A 130 -12.84 12.33 20.31
CA VAL A 130 -12.62 13.71 19.88
C VAL A 130 -11.60 14.37 20.80
N ILE A 131 -10.55 14.93 20.21
CA ILE A 131 -9.50 15.67 20.93
C ILE A 131 -9.67 17.16 20.56
N GLU A 132 -9.90 18.00 21.57
CA GLU A 132 -9.99 19.45 21.45
C GLU A 132 -8.94 20.07 22.40
N ASP A 133 -8.15 21.01 21.89
CA ASP A 133 -7.09 21.70 22.65
C ASP A 133 -6.10 20.75 23.41
N GLY A 134 -5.85 19.56 22.83
CA GLY A 134 -4.94 18.57 23.41
C GLY A 134 -5.58 17.64 24.46
N TYR A 135 -6.88 17.74 24.69
CA TYR A 135 -7.62 16.93 25.66
C TYR A 135 -8.73 16.13 24.99
N VAL A 136 -9.02 14.95 25.52
CA VAL A 136 -10.18 14.16 25.08
C VAL A 136 -11.45 14.85 25.56
N LYS A 137 -12.37 15.13 24.64
CA LYS A 137 -13.66 15.74 24.93
C LYS A 137 -14.44 14.89 25.93
N GLY A 138 -14.89 15.54 27.02
CA GLY A 138 -15.64 14.85 28.08
C GLY A 138 -14.79 14.22 29.18
N GLN A 139 -13.47 14.24 29.09
CA GLN A 139 -12.62 13.90 30.23
C GLN A 139 -12.47 15.13 31.14
N THR A 140 -12.71 14.94 32.44
CA THR A 140 -12.43 15.96 33.46
C THR A 140 -10.92 16.10 33.60
N ILE A 141 -10.38 17.28 33.40
CA ILE A 141 -8.96 17.58 33.67
C ILE A 141 -8.76 17.43 35.18
N LEU A 142 -8.07 16.40 35.61
CA LEU A 142 -7.61 16.27 36.98
C LEU A 142 -6.47 17.29 37.19
N PRO A 143 -6.45 18.02 38.32
CA PRO A 143 -5.34 18.90 38.63
C PRO A 143 -4.01 18.13 38.64
N ALA A 144 -2.94 18.79 38.20
CA ALA A 144 -1.61 18.20 37.99
C ALA A 144 -0.94 17.57 39.23
N ASP A 145 -1.55 17.64 40.42
CA ASP A 145 -1.04 17.16 41.69
C ASP A 145 -1.63 15.82 42.15
N GLN A 146 -2.44 15.12 41.35
CA GLN A 146 -2.81 13.75 41.70
C GLN A 146 -1.83 12.75 41.04
N PRO A 147 -1.32 11.75 41.82
CA PRO A 147 -0.48 10.73 41.23
C PRO A 147 -1.25 10.04 40.10
N ALA A 148 -0.59 9.87 38.96
CA ALA A 148 -1.14 9.25 37.78
C ALA A 148 -1.82 7.92 38.15
N VAL A 149 -3.14 7.93 38.29
CA VAL A 149 -3.93 6.71 38.36
C VAL A 149 -3.76 6.09 36.99
N ASP A 150 -3.44 4.83 36.96
CA ASP A 150 -3.08 4.03 35.80
C ASP A 150 -4.21 4.07 34.75
N SER A 151 -4.29 5.16 33.99
CA SER A 151 -5.29 5.39 32.93
C SER A 151 -5.13 4.42 31.76
N ALA A 152 -4.01 3.69 31.71
CA ALA A 152 -3.76 2.66 30.74
C ALA A 152 -4.72 1.45 30.89
N GLY A 153 -5.11 1.09 32.13
CA GLY A 153 -6.04 0.00 32.40
C GLY A 153 -7.48 0.32 31.99
N GLU A 154 -7.90 1.56 32.16
CA GLU A 154 -9.27 2.00 31.82
C GLU A 154 -9.44 2.20 30.31
N PHE A 155 -8.40 2.66 29.64
CA PHE A 155 -8.36 2.80 28.18
C PHE A 155 -8.38 1.42 27.48
N ALA A 156 -7.66 0.43 28.01
CA ALA A 156 -7.66 -0.92 27.48
C ALA A 156 -9.04 -1.61 27.60
N SER A 157 -9.82 -1.30 28.63
CA SER A 157 -11.16 -1.87 28.81
C SER A 157 -12.21 -1.29 27.85
N GLN A 158 -11.99 -0.07 27.34
CA GLN A 158 -12.88 0.55 26.35
C GLN A 158 -12.58 0.06 24.92
N LEU A 159 -11.37 -0.41 24.65
CA LEU A 159 -10.99 -0.94 23.35
C LEU A 159 -11.50 -2.37 23.08
N THR A 160 -12.10 -3.03 24.07
CA THR A 160 -12.59 -4.41 23.92
C THR A 160 -14.03 -4.51 23.40
N GLN A 161 -14.70 -3.39 23.14
CA GLN A 161 -16.03 -3.39 22.52
C GLN A 161 -15.97 -2.76 21.13
N PRO A 162 -16.21 -3.53 20.06
CA PRO A 162 -16.36 -2.96 18.72
C PRO A 162 -17.74 -2.33 18.61
N THR A 163 -17.88 -1.06 18.96
CA THR A 163 -19.06 -0.26 18.65
C THR A 163 -18.73 0.66 17.48
N TRP A 164 -18.88 0.13 16.28
CA TRP A 164 -18.99 0.95 15.10
C TRP A 164 -20.44 1.46 15.01
N THR A 165 -20.68 2.69 15.40
CA THR A 165 -21.87 3.46 15.05
C THR A 165 -21.44 4.51 14.04
N PHE A 166 -21.72 4.23 12.77
CA PHE A 166 -21.66 5.22 11.69
C PHE A 166 -23.07 5.80 11.44
#